data_54bd75c86943f595cf8795026b1092c9
#
_entry.id   54bd75c86943f595cf8795026b1092c9
#
_cell.length_a   1.000
_cell.length_b   1.000
_cell.length_c   1.000
_cell.angle_alpha   90.00
_cell.angle_beta   90.00
_cell.angle_gamma   90.00
#
_symmetry.space_group_name_H-M   'P 1'
#
loop_
_entity.id
_entity.type
_entity.pdbx_description
1 polymer ?
#
loop_
_entity_poly.entity_id
_entity_poly.type
_entity_poly.pdbx_seq_one_letter_code
_entity_poly.pdbx_strand_id
1 'polypeptide(L)'
;MSLDRRALLSMGLAGAGVALTGARFAPPATLNEQLSGYLQGLHDPVLIREGDTYHVFGSGGWWGKPGPSWRTSTDLHGWRDNGSPFDAIPAWAAKAINDKASMWAPDIHFVDGVFRLYYSVSTGGSMRSVTGFATSPTLDRARPDYGWTDHGLVIESFPGGTYNVIDANFVVDFDGNHWLAFGSYWSGLKLVALDRRTGKPAPGAEIHSIACRPAPAGGDNPIEGAFVFPRDGWYYLFASYDYCCKREQSNYYVAVGRSRAIAGPYLGRDGKSMMDGYGTAVIAERPWASTNWRGPGHCGLYRDGGRDLIVYHAYDVAHDSRPTLRLAELSWDAEGWPTAAM
;
A
#
# COMPACT_ATOMS: atom_id res chain seq x y z
N MET A 1 -100.32 -1.99 -6.98
CA MET A 1 -99.42 -2.15 -8.15
C MET A 1 -98.14 -1.46 -7.85
N SER A 2 -97.12 -2.25 -8.07
CA SER A 2 -95.70 -1.91 -8.24
C SER A 2 -94.86 -1.66 -7.01
N LEU A 3 -94.04 -2.59 -6.78
CA LEU A 3 -92.83 -2.69 -5.98
C LEU A 3 -91.79 -1.68 -6.41
N ASP A 4 -91.02 -1.13 -5.48
CA ASP A 4 -89.65 -1.04 -5.80
C ASP A 4 -88.68 -1.24 -4.59
N ARG A 5 -87.60 -1.83 -4.87
CA ARG A 5 -86.63 -2.48 -4.00
C ARG A 5 -85.33 -1.64 -3.82
N ARG A 6 -84.71 -1.94 -2.77
CA ARG A 6 -83.25 -1.94 -2.54
C ARG A 6 -82.67 -0.80 -1.69
N ALA A 7 -82.59 -1.14 -0.40
CA ALA A 7 -81.54 -0.62 0.43
C ALA A 7 -80.32 -1.56 0.32
N LEU A 8 -79.23 -1.07 -0.15
CA LEU A 8 -77.94 -1.78 -0.10
C LEU A 8 -77.09 -1.17 1.02
N LEU A 9 -76.85 -1.97 2.06
CA LEU A 9 -75.84 -1.71 3.07
C LEU A 9 -74.46 -1.80 2.42
N SER A 10 -73.70 -0.71 2.47
CA SER A 10 -72.27 -0.69 2.21
C SER A 10 -71.51 -0.82 3.53
N MET A 11 -71.02 -2.06 3.80
CA MET A 11 -70.03 -2.27 4.84
C MET A 11 -68.68 -1.80 4.30
N GLY A 12 -68.14 -0.73 4.82
CA GLY A 12 -66.77 -0.29 4.59
C GLY A 12 -65.77 -1.15 5.36
N LEU A 13 -64.98 -1.94 4.66
CA LEU A 13 -63.80 -2.56 5.22
C LEU A 13 -62.71 -1.48 5.42
N ALA A 14 -62.44 -1.14 6.67
CA ALA A 14 -61.28 -0.36 7.04
C ALA A 14 -60.05 -1.32 6.97
N GLY A 15 -59.33 -1.26 5.86
CA GLY A 15 -58.01 -1.91 5.73
C GLY A 15 -56.97 -1.20 6.58
N ALA A 16 -56.60 -1.75 7.71
CA ALA A 16 -55.43 -1.32 8.45
C ALA A 16 -54.15 -1.70 7.65
N GLY A 17 -53.62 -0.70 6.92
CA GLY A 17 -52.30 -0.83 6.28
C GLY A 17 -51.21 -0.87 7.34
N VAL A 18 -50.68 -2.04 7.61
CA VAL A 18 -49.45 -2.17 8.40
C VAL A 18 -48.30 -1.66 7.54
N ALA A 19 -47.85 -0.44 7.80
CA ALA A 19 -46.63 0.08 7.23
C ALA A 19 -45.45 -0.71 7.83
N LEU A 20 -44.95 -1.68 7.09
CA LEU A 20 -43.68 -2.29 7.36
C LEU A 20 -42.58 -1.23 7.19
N THR A 21 -42.22 -0.54 8.25
CA THR A 21 -41.01 0.27 8.31
C THR A 21 -39.84 -0.74 8.31
N GLY A 22 -39.33 -1.05 7.11
CA GLY A 22 -38.10 -1.83 6.97
C GLY A 22 -36.99 -1.10 7.72
N ALA A 23 -36.57 -1.64 8.84
CA ALA A 23 -35.36 -1.19 9.51
C ALA A 23 -34.23 -1.33 8.52
N ARG A 24 -33.73 -0.23 7.96
CA ARG A 24 -32.48 -0.22 7.20
C ARG A 24 -31.38 -0.46 8.20
N PHE A 25 -30.89 -1.66 8.29
CA PHE A 25 -29.65 -1.95 8.99
C PHE A 25 -28.57 -1.10 8.33
N ALA A 26 -27.84 -0.32 9.10
CA ALA A 26 -26.63 0.33 8.60
C ALA A 26 -25.67 -0.77 8.13
N PRO A 27 -24.95 -0.57 7.00
CA PRO A 27 -23.92 -1.51 6.60
C PRO A 27 -22.90 -1.66 7.75
N PRO A 28 -22.28 -2.84 7.89
CA PRO A 28 -21.23 -3.02 8.89
C PRO A 28 -20.11 -2.00 8.69
N ALA A 29 -19.54 -1.53 9.78
CA ALA A 29 -18.44 -0.56 9.74
C ALA A 29 -17.25 -1.15 8.98
N THR A 30 -16.63 -0.35 8.12
CA THR A 30 -15.42 -0.72 7.37
C THR A 30 -14.23 -0.86 8.34
N LEU A 31 -13.15 -1.53 7.91
CA LEU A 31 -11.92 -1.59 8.70
C LEU A 31 -11.41 -0.19 9.06
N ASN A 32 -11.47 0.74 8.11
CA ASN A 32 -11.04 2.12 8.33
C ASN A 32 -11.81 2.85 9.44
N GLU A 33 -13.10 2.56 9.61
CA GLU A 33 -13.93 3.15 10.66
C GLU A 33 -13.68 2.52 12.04
N GLN A 34 -13.11 1.33 12.08
CA GLN A 34 -12.81 0.60 13.31
C GLN A 34 -11.38 0.81 13.82
N LEU A 35 -10.51 1.46 13.04
CA LEU A 35 -9.12 1.69 13.43
C LEU A 35 -9.01 2.56 14.68
N SER A 36 -8.14 2.14 15.59
CA SER A 36 -7.88 2.83 16.86
C SER A 36 -6.42 2.66 17.33
N GLY A 37 -6.03 3.42 18.34
CA GLY A 37 -4.71 3.32 18.95
C GLY A 37 -3.65 4.15 18.22
N TYR A 38 -2.47 3.60 18.04
CA TYR A 38 -1.31 4.31 17.50
C TYR A 38 -1.31 4.33 15.97
N LEU A 39 -2.09 5.23 15.37
CA LEU A 39 -2.30 5.32 13.92
C LEU A 39 -1.48 6.43 13.24
N GLN A 40 -1.32 7.57 13.92
CA GLN A 40 -0.70 8.77 13.35
C GLN A 40 0.82 8.65 13.19
N GLY A 41 1.39 9.40 12.24
CA GLY A 41 2.83 9.40 11.98
C GLY A 41 3.29 8.13 11.25
N LEU A 42 2.41 7.47 10.53
CA LEU A 42 2.75 6.35 9.66
C LEU A 42 2.68 6.78 8.20
N HIS A 43 3.79 6.63 7.50
CA HIS A 43 3.93 6.83 6.06
C HIS A 43 4.40 5.53 5.42
N ASP A 44 4.04 5.26 4.16
CA ASP A 44 4.52 4.14 3.35
C ASP A 44 4.37 2.77 4.04
N PRO A 45 3.14 2.38 4.44
CA PRO A 45 2.95 1.17 5.22
C PRO A 45 3.00 -0.11 4.38
N VAL A 46 3.56 -1.17 4.99
CA VAL A 46 3.43 -2.55 4.55
C VAL A 46 2.95 -3.41 5.71
N LEU A 47 2.12 -4.43 5.41
CA LEU A 47 1.48 -5.31 6.39
C LEU A 47 1.98 -6.75 6.21
N ILE A 48 2.25 -7.43 7.35
CA ILE A 48 2.51 -8.86 7.40
C ILE A 48 1.95 -9.44 8.70
N ARG A 49 1.80 -10.77 8.77
CA ARG A 49 1.34 -11.47 9.98
C ARG A 49 2.34 -12.55 10.39
N GLU A 50 2.59 -12.65 11.70
CA GLU A 50 3.24 -13.81 12.31
C GLU A 50 2.34 -14.35 13.44
N GLY A 51 1.97 -15.63 13.34
CA GLY A 51 1.03 -16.23 14.31
C GLY A 51 -0.30 -15.45 14.34
N ASP A 52 -0.68 -14.96 15.51
CA ASP A 52 -1.90 -14.16 15.71
C ASP A 52 -1.64 -12.65 15.71
N THR A 53 -0.41 -12.23 15.42
CA THR A 53 -0.04 -10.81 15.45
C THR A 53 0.16 -10.27 14.03
N TYR A 54 -0.52 -9.19 13.72
CA TYR A 54 -0.30 -8.37 12.54
C TYR A 54 0.77 -7.32 12.83
N HIS A 55 1.65 -7.10 11.88
CA HIS A 55 2.74 -6.14 11.96
C HIS A 55 2.65 -5.18 10.79
N VAL A 56 2.68 -3.88 11.07
CA VAL A 56 2.79 -2.83 10.05
C VAL A 56 4.12 -2.11 10.23
N PHE A 57 4.88 -2.06 9.16
CA PHE A 57 6.10 -1.27 9.07
C PHE A 57 5.83 -0.06 8.16
N GLY A 58 6.51 1.04 8.40
CA GLY A 58 6.41 2.24 7.58
C GLY A 58 7.67 3.08 7.68
N SER A 59 7.74 4.17 6.93
CA SER A 59 8.88 5.07 6.91
C SER A 59 9.25 5.58 8.30
N GLY A 60 10.54 5.62 8.58
CA GLY A 60 11.15 6.25 9.75
C GLY A 60 11.52 7.72 9.50
N GLY A 61 12.27 8.28 10.45
CA GLY A 61 12.71 9.69 10.38
C GLY A 61 11.67 10.72 10.82
N TRP A 62 10.41 10.35 10.85
CA TRP A 62 9.34 11.13 11.45
C TRP A 62 9.38 10.93 12.97
N TRP A 63 9.36 12.01 13.74
CA TRP A 63 9.36 11.96 15.21
C TRP A 63 10.66 11.48 15.87
N GLY A 64 11.83 11.65 15.19
CA GLY A 64 13.14 11.37 15.75
C GLY A 64 13.49 9.88 15.89
N LYS A 65 12.74 8.98 15.29
CA LYS A 65 13.08 7.55 15.21
C LYS A 65 13.96 7.31 13.97
N PRO A 66 15.16 6.76 14.10
CA PRO A 66 16.10 6.62 12.98
C PRO A 66 15.69 5.56 11.96
N GLY A 67 15.06 4.47 12.42
CA GLY A 67 14.65 3.34 11.59
C GLY A 67 13.19 3.37 11.20
N PRO A 68 12.71 2.38 10.41
CA PRO A 68 11.30 2.21 10.08
C PRO A 68 10.43 2.15 11.32
N SER A 69 9.27 2.79 11.30
CA SER A 69 8.29 2.63 12.36
C SER A 69 7.68 1.25 12.31
N TRP A 70 7.37 0.67 13.46
CA TRP A 70 6.78 -0.66 13.58
C TRP A 70 5.59 -0.65 14.53
N ARG A 71 4.49 -1.23 14.10
CA ARG A 71 3.24 -1.32 14.87
C ARG A 71 2.70 -2.73 14.84
N THR A 72 1.95 -3.08 15.89
CA THR A 72 1.34 -4.41 16.02
C THR A 72 -0.13 -4.32 16.39
N SER A 73 -0.90 -5.31 15.95
CA SER A 73 -2.30 -5.52 16.28
C SER A 73 -2.60 -7.02 16.28
N THR A 74 -3.57 -7.45 17.11
CA THR A 74 -4.07 -8.84 17.08
C THR A 74 -5.42 -8.98 16.41
N ASP A 75 -6.03 -7.86 15.96
CA ASP A 75 -7.40 -7.83 15.44
C ASP A 75 -7.58 -6.93 14.20
N LEU A 76 -6.50 -6.29 13.71
CA LEU A 76 -6.48 -5.28 12.65
C LEU A 76 -7.13 -3.94 13.04
N HIS A 77 -7.70 -3.81 14.22
CA HIS A 77 -8.42 -2.62 14.69
C HIS A 77 -7.58 -1.79 15.65
N GLY A 78 -7.09 -2.41 16.73
CA GLY A 78 -6.32 -1.74 17.78
C GLY A 78 -4.81 -1.85 17.53
N TRP A 79 -4.15 -0.74 17.21
CA TRP A 79 -2.72 -0.70 16.89
C TRP A 79 -1.88 -0.13 18.03
N ARG A 80 -0.72 -0.73 18.26
CA ARG A 80 0.25 -0.34 19.28
C ARG A 80 1.60 -0.04 18.68
N ASP A 81 2.33 0.91 19.26
CA ASP A 81 3.74 1.17 18.90
C ASP A 81 4.60 -0.03 19.32
N ASN A 82 5.40 -0.56 18.42
CA ASN A 82 6.38 -1.61 18.65
C ASN A 82 7.82 -1.13 18.37
N GLY A 83 8.03 0.19 18.29
CA GLY A 83 9.34 0.80 18.11
C GLY A 83 9.84 0.76 16.68
N SER A 84 11.04 0.25 16.48
CA SER A 84 11.71 0.10 15.18
C SER A 84 12.46 -1.23 15.11
N PRO A 85 12.60 -1.86 13.93
CA PRO A 85 13.49 -3.00 13.75
C PRO A 85 14.97 -2.65 13.86
N PHE A 86 15.33 -1.37 13.71
CA PHE A 86 16.71 -0.88 13.77
C PHE A 86 16.85 0.22 14.81
N ASP A 87 17.91 0.17 15.62
CA ASP A 87 18.24 1.21 16.60
C ASP A 87 18.88 2.43 15.94
N ALA A 88 19.51 2.25 14.77
CA ALA A 88 20.14 3.30 13.99
C ALA A 88 20.13 2.95 12.49
N ILE A 89 20.35 3.95 11.65
CA ILE A 89 20.64 3.71 10.23
C ILE A 89 21.94 2.90 10.14
N PRO A 90 21.98 1.79 9.37
CA PRO A 90 23.21 1.02 9.20
C PRO A 90 24.38 1.90 8.73
N ALA A 91 25.54 1.73 9.36
CA ALA A 91 26.69 2.61 9.16
C ALA A 91 27.13 2.74 7.69
N TRP A 92 26.99 1.64 6.91
CA TRP A 92 27.30 1.66 5.47
C TRP A 92 26.34 2.56 4.69
N ALA A 93 25.05 2.57 5.05
CA ALA A 93 24.04 3.39 4.39
C ALA A 93 24.16 4.86 4.79
N ALA A 94 24.41 5.15 6.06
CA ALA A 94 24.71 6.51 6.54
C ALA A 94 25.93 7.09 5.82
N LYS A 95 26.99 6.29 5.64
CA LYS A 95 28.19 6.68 4.89
C LYS A 95 27.91 6.90 3.39
N ALA A 96 27.01 6.09 2.79
CA ALA A 96 26.69 6.22 1.37
C ALA A 96 25.86 7.45 1.06
N ILE A 97 25.00 7.88 1.99
CA ILE A 97 24.08 9.00 1.81
C ILE A 97 24.63 10.26 2.45
N ASN A 98 24.50 10.44 3.74
CA ASN A 98 25.06 11.47 4.61
C ASN A 98 24.39 11.40 6.01
N ASP A 99 24.74 12.36 6.88
CA ASP A 99 24.22 12.51 8.25
C ASP A 99 22.75 12.95 8.36
N LYS A 100 22.13 13.38 7.25
CA LYS A 100 20.70 13.73 7.17
C LYS A 100 19.82 12.62 6.60
N ALA A 101 20.41 11.45 6.40
CA ALA A 101 19.70 10.30 5.85
C ALA A 101 18.54 9.85 6.75
N SER A 102 17.51 9.33 6.14
CA SER A 102 16.39 8.66 6.80
C SER A 102 16.10 7.31 6.14
N MET A 103 15.54 6.37 6.89
CA MET A 103 15.09 5.08 6.37
C MET A 103 13.62 5.18 5.99
N TRP A 104 13.29 4.81 4.76
CA TRP A 104 11.95 4.97 4.18
C TRP A 104 11.42 3.69 3.57
N ALA A 105 10.10 3.68 3.37
CA ALA A 105 9.32 2.72 2.57
C ALA A 105 9.85 1.28 2.71
N PRO A 106 9.73 0.70 3.90
CA PRO A 106 10.11 -0.70 4.09
C PRO A 106 9.12 -1.61 3.39
N ASP A 107 9.61 -2.75 2.90
CA ASP A 107 8.78 -3.84 2.41
C ASP A 107 9.19 -5.15 3.09
N ILE A 108 8.21 -5.94 3.54
CA ILE A 108 8.45 -7.14 4.32
C ILE A 108 7.69 -8.35 3.81
N HIS A 109 8.39 -9.48 3.68
CA HIS A 109 7.83 -10.77 3.28
C HIS A 109 8.41 -11.92 4.10
N PHE A 110 7.63 -12.97 4.31
CA PHE A 110 8.11 -14.22 4.88
C PHE A 110 8.36 -15.22 3.76
N VAL A 111 9.62 -15.52 3.50
CA VAL A 111 10.05 -16.40 2.40
C VAL A 111 11.27 -17.22 2.84
N ASP A 112 11.30 -18.49 2.45
CA ASP A 112 12.40 -19.43 2.79
C ASP A 112 12.65 -19.53 4.31
N GLY A 113 11.58 -19.41 5.12
CA GLY A 113 11.65 -19.58 6.59
C GLY A 113 12.15 -18.36 7.36
N VAL A 114 12.32 -17.20 6.72
CA VAL A 114 12.75 -15.96 7.36
C VAL A 114 11.91 -14.77 6.89
N PHE A 115 11.77 -13.77 7.76
CA PHE A 115 11.27 -12.46 7.37
C PHE A 115 12.37 -11.70 6.64
N ARG A 116 12.03 -11.16 5.47
CA ARG A 116 12.90 -10.37 4.61
C ARG A 116 12.39 -8.94 4.58
N LEU A 117 13.19 -8.00 5.04
CA LEU A 117 12.89 -6.57 5.08
C LEU A 117 13.81 -5.83 4.11
N TYR A 118 13.25 -5.26 3.05
CA TYR A 118 13.93 -4.29 2.21
C TYR A 118 13.61 -2.89 2.71
N TYR A 119 14.57 -1.99 2.65
CA TYR A 119 14.41 -0.62 3.14
C TYR A 119 15.23 0.36 2.31
N SER A 120 14.71 1.56 2.14
CA SER A 120 15.38 2.62 1.41
C SER A 120 16.10 3.56 2.38
N VAL A 121 17.25 4.09 1.98
CA VAL A 121 17.95 5.17 2.72
C VAL A 121 18.28 6.29 1.75
N SER A 122 17.80 7.48 2.05
CA SER A 122 17.97 8.66 1.20
C SER A 122 17.79 9.96 1.98
N THR A 123 17.81 11.08 1.26
CA THR A 123 17.40 12.41 1.74
C THR A 123 16.34 12.99 0.82
N GLY A 124 15.43 13.81 1.35
CA GLY A 124 14.31 14.37 0.59
C GLY A 124 14.76 15.11 -0.69
N GLY A 125 14.09 14.78 -1.82
CA GLY A 125 14.38 15.40 -3.12
C GLY A 125 15.68 14.94 -3.79
N SER A 126 16.35 13.91 -3.25
CA SER A 126 17.63 13.42 -3.78
C SER A 126 17.44 12.18 -4.66
N MET A 127 18.21 12.09 -5.76
CA MET A 127 18.40 10.85 -6.50
C MET A 127 19.50 9.98 -5.88
N ARG A 128 20.30 10.50 -4.95
CA ARG A 128 21.27 9.69 -4.22
C ARG A 128 20.56 8.86 -3.18
N SER A 129 20.35 7.58 -3.48
CA SER A 129 19.61 6.65 -2.65
C SER A 129 20.27 5.28 -2.65
N VAL A 130 20.02 4.51 -1.59
CA VAL A 130 20.38 3.11 -1.50
C VAL A 130 19.20 2.30 -0.99
N THR A 131 19.02 1.09 -1.50
CA THR A 131 18.14 0.07 -0.92
C THR A 131 19.00 -0.94 -0.19
N GLY A 132 18.66 -1.21 1.06
CA GLY A 132 19.27 -2.23 1.92
C GLY A 132 18.34 -3.42 2.13
N PHE A 133 18.90 -4.49 2.68
CA PHE A 133 18.20 -5.74 2.93
C PHE A 133 18.61 -6.33 4.28
N ALA A 134 17.60 -6.73 5.08
CA ALA A 134 17.81 -7.41 6.36
C ALA A 134 16.87 -8.59 6.52
N THR A 135 17.25 -9.54 7.38
CA THR A 135 16.43 -10.71 7.70
C THR A 135 16.29 -10.91 9.21
N SER A 136 15.15 -11.49 9.61
CA SER A 136 14.91 -11.97 10.97
C SER A 136 14.19 -13.32 10.93
N PRO A 137 14.51 -14.27 11.81
CA PRO A 137 13.78 -15.55 11.89
C PRO A 137 12.37 -15.38 12.44
N THR A 138 12.11 -14.31 13.19
CA THR A 138 10.82 -14.00 13.82
C THR A 138 10.63 -12.49 14.00
N LEU A 139 9.38 -12.06 14.13
CA LEU A 139 9.00 -10.69 14.52
C LEU A 139 8.62 -10.60 15.99
N ASP A 140 8.54 -11.73 16.69
CA ASP A 140 8.29 -11.78 18.14
C ASP A 140 9.58 -11.45 18.91
N ARG A 141 9.61 -10.23 19.50
CA ARG A 141 10.75 -9.75 20.29
C ARG A 141 11.02 -10.54 21.56
N ALA A 142 10.07 -11.36 22.03
CA ALA A 142 10.25 -12.19 23.22
C ALA A 142 10.97 -13.51 22.92
N ARG A 143 11.08 -13.88 21.66
CA ARG A 143 11.77 -15.12 21.27
C ARG A 143 13.29 -14.97 21.35
N PRO A 144 14.00 -16.01 21.79
CA PRO A 144 15.47 -15.97 21.94
C PRO A 144 16.23 -15.85 20.61
N ASP A 145 15.58 -16.21 19.49
CA ASP A 145 16.13 -16.12 18.13
C ASP A 145 15.70 -14.81 17.41
N TYR A 146 14.98 -13.89 18.10
CA TYR A 146 14.68 -12.58 17.55
C TYR A 146 15.97 -11.79 17.29
N GLY A 147 16.07 -11.21 16.10
CA GLY A 147 17.17 -10.31 15.77
C GLY A 147 17.24 -10.06 14.26
N TRP A 148 17.57 -8.85 13.88
CA TRP A 148 17.76 -8.46 12.50
C TRP A 148 19.22 -8.61 12.09
N THR A 149 19.45 -9.32 11.00
CA THR A 149 20.75 -9.39 10.33
C THR A 149 20.70 -8.50 9.09
N ASP A 150 21.50 -7.44 9.08
CA ASP A 150 21.64 -6.55 7.91
C ASP A 150 22.60 -7.18 6.90
N HIS A 151 22.15 -7.35 5.66
CA HIS A 151 22.92 -7.89 4.53
C HIS A 151 23.51 -6.79 3.65
N GLY A 152 23.34 -5.54 4.04
CA GLY A 152 23.91 -4.39 3.36
C GLY A 152 23.23 -4.03 2.05
N LEU A 153 23.99 -3.37 1.19
CA LEU A 153 23.52 -2.79 -0.08
C LEU A 153 22.94 -3.83 -1.03
N VAL A 154 21.77 -3.53 -1.59
CA VAL A 154 21.09 -4.26 -2.67
C VAL A 154 21.30 -3.57 -4.01
N ILE A 155 20.91 -2.30 -4.07
CA ILE A 155 21.00 -1.46 -5.28
C ILE A 155 21.14 0.02 -4.85
N GLU A 156 21.77 0.83 -5.71
CA GLU A 156 21.96 2.25 -5.44
C GLU A 156 21.74 3.11 -6.68
N SER A 157 21.38 4.36 -6.48
CA SER A 157 21.25 5.39 -7.51
C SER A 157 22.12 6.60 -7.21
N PHE A 158 22.50 7.32 -8.29
CA PHE A 158 23.40 8.45 -8.22
C PHE A 158 22.82 9.67 -8.93
N PRO A 159 23.18 10.89 -8.50
CA PRO A 159 22.86 12.11 -9.23
C PRO A 159 23.26 12.00 -10.71
N GLY A 160 22.37 12.41 -11.62
CA GLY A 160 22.57 12.28 -13.06
C GLY A 160 22.17 10.92 -13.64
N GLY A 161 21.72 9.98 -12.81
CA GLY A 161 21.07 8.75 -13.26
C GLY A 161 19.68 8.98 -13.84
N THR A 162 19.02 7.91 -14.26
CA THR A 162 17.69 7.97 -14.88
C THR A 162 16.56 7.52 -13.96
N TYR A 163 16.85 6.85 -12.86
CA TYR A 163 15.86 6.33 -11.89
C TYR A 163 16.35 6.47 -10.46
N ASN A 164 15.43 6.45 -9.51
CA ASN A 164 15.69 6.44 -8.08
C ASN A 164 15.45 5.02 -7.51
N VAL A 165 16.23 4.58 -6.53
CA VAL A 165 16.15 3.23 -5.95
C VAL A 165 15.53 3.24 -4.56
N ILE A 166 14.42 3.94 -4.40
CA ILE A 166 13.59 3.88 -3.19
C ILE A 166 12.29 3.14 -3.47
N ASP A 167 11.48 2.92 -2.43
CA ASP A 167 10.17 2.29 -2.49
C ASP A 167 10.25 0.86 -3.03
N ALA A 168 11.16 0.09 -2.43
CA ALA A 168 11.37 -1.30 -2.81
C ALA A 168 10.15 -2.16 -2.44
N ASN A 169 9.74 -3.03 -3.38
CA ASN A 169 8.78 -4.10 -3.12
C ASN A 169 9.34 -5.43 -3.65
N PHE A 170 9.49 -6.38 -2.75
CA PHE A 170 9.90 -7.75 -3.07
C PHE A 170 8.70 -8.57 -3.53
N VAL A 171 8.89 -9.38 -4.56
CA VAL A 171 7.85 -10.28 -5.05
C VAL A 171 8.43 -11.61 -5.51
N VAL A 172 7.69 -12.69 -5.27
CA VAL A 172 7.97 -14.02 -5.83
C VAL A 172 6.99 -14.23 -6.99
N ASP A 173 7.52 -14.54 -8.18
CA ASP A 173 6.69 -14.81 -9.34
C ASP A 173 6.05 -16.22 -9.27
N PHE A 174 5.18 -16.56 -10.25
CA PHE A 174 4.51 -17.86 -10.28
C PHE A 174 5.45 -19.05 -10.52
N ASP A 175 6.68 -18.78 -11.00
CA ASP A 175 7.72 -19.80 -11.23
C ASP A 175 8.68 -19.91 -10.03
N GLY A 176 8.47 -19.09 -8.98
CA GLY A 176 9.31 -19.08 -7.76
C GLY A 176 10.56 -18.21 -7.86
N ASN A 177 10.71 -17.40 -8.91
CA ASN A 177 11.82 -16.46 -9.02
C ASN A 177 11.55 -15.23 -8.14
N HIS A 178 12.62 -14.65 -7.63
CA HIS A 178 12.58 -13.47 -6.80
C HIS A 178 12.84 -12.20 -7.61
N TRP A 179 12.06 -11.17 -7.35
CA TRP A 179 12.13 -9.88 -8.03
C TRP A 179 12.04 -8.73 -7.03
N LEU A 180 12.56 -7.58 -7.43
CA LEU A 180 12.44 -6.32 -6.70
C LEU A 180 11.87 -5.27 -7.63
N ALA A 181 10.67 -4.77 -7.32
CA ALA A 181 10.15 -3.55 -7.91
C ALA A 181 10.65 -2.37 -7.07
N PHE A 182 10.91 -1.23 -7.69
CA PHE A 182 11.37 -0.02 -7.02
C PHE A 182 11.18 1.20 -7.92
N GLY A 183 11.37 2.38 -7.38
CA GLY A 183 11.39 3.62 -8.15
C GLY A 183 10.40 4.65 -7.61
N SER A 184 10.81 5.89 -7.74
CA SER A 184 10.03 7.07 -7.37
C SER A 184 10.44 8.21 -8.28
N TYR A 185 9.49 8.84 -8.95
CA TYR A 185 9.72 9.95 -9.90
C TYR A 185 10.67 9.60 -11.06
N TRP A 186 11.46 10.53 -11.55
CA TRP A 186 12.43 10.42 -12.67
C TRP A 186 11.87 9.63 -13.86
N SER A 187 12.41 8.43 -14.15
CA SER A 187 11.92 7.59 -15.26
C SER A 187 10.91 6.51 -14.81
N GLY A 188 10.27 6.69 -13.66
CA GLY A 188 9.21 5.81 -13.18
C GLY A 188 9.71 4.53 -12.53
N LEU A 189 8.80 3.56 -12.44
CA LEU A 189 8.97 2.31 -11.71
C LEU A 189 9.77 1.29 -12.51
N LYS A 190 10.59 0.54 -11.79
CA LYS A 190 11.51 -0.45 -12.32
C LYS A 190 11.28 -1.80 -11.66
N LEU A 191 11.76 -2.85 -12.33
CA LEU A 191 11.77 -4.22 -11.83
C LEU A 191 13.11 -4.88 -12.18
N VAL A 192 13.69 -5.60 -11.23
CA VAL A 192 14.94 -6.36 -11.44
C VAL A 192 14.84 -7.74 -10.81
N ALA A 193 15.38 -8.76 -11.46
CA ALA A 193 15.47 -10.09 -10.90
C ALA A 193 16.53 -10.15 -9.78
N LEU A 194 16.23 -10.90 -8.72
CA LEU A 194 17.11 -11.14 -7.59
C LEU A 194 17.64 -12.56 -7.60
N ASP A 195 18.89 -12.72 -7.24
CA ASP A 195 19.44 -14.02 -6.84
C ASP A 195 18.78 -14.45 -5.52
N ARG A 196 18.11 -15.61 -5.51
CA ARG A 196 17.33 -16.11 -4.36
C ARG A 196 18.18 -16.26 -3.10
N ARG A 197 19.45 -16.65 -3.25
CA ARG A 197 20.36 -16.92 -2.14
C ARG A 197 20.85 -15.62 -1.48
N THR A 198 21.11 -14.59 -2.27
CA THR A 198 21.65 -13.32 -1.77
C THR A 198 20.60 -12.26 -1.49
N GLY A 199 19.41 -12.35 -2.12
CA GLY A 199 18.39 -11.32 -2.07
C GLY A 199 18.77 -10.05 -2.81
N LYS A 200 19.76 -10.11 -3.72
CA LYS A 200 20.32 -8.97 -4.46
C LYS A 200 20.30 -9.24 -5.97
N PRO A 201 20.28 -8.22 -6.82
CA PRO A 201 20.44 -8.41 -8.26
C PRO A 201 21.77 -9.09 -8.59
N ALA A 202 21.76 -9.99 -9.57
CA ALA A 202 23.01 -10.50 -10.12
C ALA A 202 23.76 -9.38 -10.88
N PRO A 203 25.11 -9.44 -10.97
CA PRO A 203 25.85 -8.49 -11.78
C PRO A 203 25.34 -8.47 -13.23
N GLY A 204 24.98 -7.28 -13.73
CA GLY A 204 24.44 -7.11 -15.08
C GLY A 204 22.99 -7.54 -15.26
N ALA A 205 22.23 -7.77 -14.16
CA ALA A 205 20.80 -8.06 -14.25
C ALA A 205 20.06 -6.92 -14.99
N GLU A 206 19.16 -7.30 -15.91
CA GLU A 206 18.36 -6.36 -16.67
C GLU A 206 17.38 -5.64 -15.74
N ILE A 207 17.29 -4.32 -15.90
CA ILE A 207 16.32 -3.47 -15.21
C ILE A 207 15.18 -3.13 -16.17
N HIS A 208 14.01 -3.69 -15.93
CA HIS A 208 12.81 -3.46 -16.73
C HIS A 208 12.08 -2.19 -16.26
N SER A 209 11.57 -1.38 -17.19
CA SER A 209 10.62 -0.31 -16.88
C SER A 209 9.21 -0.86 -16.87
N ILE A 210 8.47 -0.70 -15.76
CA ILE A 210 7.15 -1.34 -15.59
C ILE A 210 6.00 -0.34 -15.50
N ALA A 211 6.25 0.89 -15.08
CA ALA A 211 5.28 1.99 -15.13
C ALA A 211 5.98 3.34 -15.15
N CYS A 212 5.31 4.32 -15.71
CA CYS A 212 5.76 5.70 -15.80
C CYS A 212 4.53 6.62 -15.80
N ARG A 213 4.65 7.85 -15.32
CA ARG A 213 3.61 8.85 -15.44
C ARG A 213 4.19 10.06 -16.14
N PRO A 214 4.24 10.03 -17.48
CA PRO A 214 4.85 11.10 -18.25
C PRO A 214 4.21 12.44 -17.86
N ALA A 215 5.05 13.35 -17.37
CA ALA A 215 4.62 14.70 -17.08
C ALA A 215 4.40 15.50 -18.37
N PRO A 216 3.54 16.51 -18.35
CA PRO A 216 3.55 17.55 -19.40
C PRO A 216 4.96 18.09 -19.59
N ALA A 217 5.32 18.51 -20.80
CA ALA A 217 6.68 18.92 -21.15
C ALA A 217 7.35 19.80 -20.07
N GLY A 218 8.43 19.29 -19.47
CA GLY A 218 9.21 19.96 -18.44
C GLY A 218 8.73 19.77 -16.99
N GLY A 219 7.75 18.90 -16.72
CA GLY A 219 7.29 18.59 -15.38
C GLY A 219 7.89 17.32 -14.76
N ASP A 220 7.58 17.08 -13.50
CA ASP A 220 7.91 15.85 -12.78
C ASP A 220 7.19 14.63 -13.36
N ASN A 221 7.67 13.44 -13.03
CA ASN A 221 7.02 12.15 -13.32
C ASN A 221 6.48 11.58 -12.00
N PRO A 222 5.30 12.03 -11.52
CA PRO A 222 4.82 11.76 -10.17
C PRO A 222 4.19 10.36 -10.07
N ILE A 223 5.04 9.36 -9.98
CA ILE A 223 4.71 7.96 -9.73
C ILE A 223 5.72 7.36 -8.77
N GLU A 224 5.25 6.62 -7.77
CA GLU A 224 6.10 5.91 -6.79
C GLU A 224 5.32 4.81 -6.07
N GLY A 225 5.95 4.15 -5.06
CA GLY A 225 5.28 3.18 -4.21
C GLY A 225 4.76 1.97 -4.99
N ALA A 226 5.64 1.34 -5.79
CA ALA A 226 5.30 0.13 -6.51
C ALA A 226 4.97 -1.03 -5.57
N PHE A 227 3.87 -1.73 -5.80
CA PHE A 227 3.57 -3.00 -5.15
C PHE A 227 3.03 -4.01 -6.16
N VAL A 228 3.79 -5.08 -6.42
CA VAL A 228 3.38 -6.15 -7.34
C VAL A 228 2.70 -7.26 -6.54
N PHE A 229 1.45 -7.56 -6.86
CA PHE A 229 0.62 -8.54 -6.19
C PHE A 229 0.22 -9.67 -7.15
N PRO A 230 0.81 -10.89 -7.02
CA PRO A 230 0.43 -12.06 -7.83
C PRO A 230 -0.92 -12.62 -7.37
N ARG A 231 -1.88 -12.75 -8.32
CA ARG A 231 -3.21 -13.30 -8.04
C ARG A 231 -3.83 -13.91 -9.29
N ASP A 232 -4.34 -15.14 -9.18
CA ASP A 232 -5.13 -15.83 -10.21
C ASP A 232 -4.49 -15.79 -11.62
N GLY A 233 -3.17 -16.02 -11.66
CA GLY A 233 -2.36 -16.03 -12.89
C GLY A 233 -2.13 -14.65 -13.51
N TRP A 234 -2.40 -13.57 -12.76
CA TRP A 234 -2.04 -12.19 -13.10
C TRP A 234 -1.07 -11.61 -12.09
N TYR A 235 -0.23 -10.70 -12.56
CA TYR A 235 0.52 -9.77 -11.72
C TYR A 235 -0.22 -8.43 -11.75
N TYR A 236 -0.59 -7.93 -10.58
CA TYR A 236 -1.20 -6.62 -10.42
C TYR A 236 -0.14 -5.66 -9.90
N LEU A 237 0.16 -4.61 -10.66
CA LEU A 237 1.05 -3.53 -10.22
C LEU A 237 0.18 -2.40 -9.66
N PHE A 238 0.23 -2.23 -8.34
CA PHE A 238 -0.29 -1.06 -7.68
C PHE A 238 0.80 0.00 -7.63
N ALA A 239 0.44 1.24 -7.89
CA ALA A 239 1.35 2.37 -7.85
C ALA A 239 0.62 3.61 -7.36
N SER A 240 1.35 4.49 -6.74
CA SER A 240 0.82 5.76 -6.26
C SER A 240 1.15 6.86 -7.25
N TYR A 241 0.13 7.59 -7.65
CA TYR A 241 0.18 8.66 -8.64
C TYR A 241 -0.01 10.01 -7.95
N ASP A 242 0.54 11.05 -8.58
CA ASP A 242 0.51 12.43 -8.16
C ASP A 242 1.33 12.68 -6.86
N TYR A 243 0.92 13.56 -5.97
CA TYR A 243 1.82 14.11 -4.97
C TYR A 243 1.39 13.76 -3.55
N CYS A 244 2.29 13.11 -2.79
CA CYS A 244 2.25 13.05 -1.33
C CYS A 244 2.86 14.32 -0.72
N CYS A 245 2.97 14.33 0.61
CA CYS A 245 3.87 15.20 1.38
C CYS A 245 3.59 16.70 1.30
N LYS A 246 2.38 17.07 0.82
CA LYS A 246 1.89 18.46 0.69
C LYS A 246 0.77 18.77 1.68
N ARG A 247 0.68 17.99 2.78
CA ARG A 247 -0.34 18.14 3.82
C ARG A 247 -1.75 18.07 3.22
N GLU A 248 -2.62 19.04 3.49
CA GLU A 248 -3.97 19.15 2.93
C GLU A 248 -4.02 19.32 1.40
N GLN A 249 -2.90 19.66 0.77
CA GLN A 249 -2.76 19.79 -0.69
C GLN A 249 -2.26 18.51 -1.36
N SER A 250 -2.03 17.45 -0.59
CA SER A 250 -1.66 16.15 -1.14
C SER A 250 -2.81 15.59 -1.96
N ASN A 251 -2.54 15.20 -3.20
CA ASN A 251 -3.52 14.63 -4.14
C ASN A 251 -3.13 13.22 -4.61
N TYR A 252 -2.36 12.55 -3.79
CA TYR A 252 -1.90 11.18 -3.98
C TYR A 252 -3.09 10.22 -4.12
N TYR A 253 -2.98 9.22 -4.98
CA TYR A 253 -3.97 8.15 -5.10
C TYR A 253 -3.33 6.86 -5.62
N VAL A 254 -3.97 5.71 -5.37
CA VAL A 254 -3.50 4.40 -5.82
C VAL A 254 -4.19 4.00 -7.11
N ALA A 255 -3.40 3.72 -8.14
CA ALA A 255 -3.84 3.12 -9.39
C ALA A 255 -3.28 1.70 -9.56
N VAL A 256 -3.96 0.86 -10.35
CA VAL A 256 -3.55 -0.52 -10.65
C VAL A 256 -3.58 -0.79 -12.15
N GLY A 257 -2.61 -1.54 -12.61
CA GLY A 257 -2.64 -2.25 -13.89
C GLY A 257 -2.30 -3.72 -13.68
N ARG A 258 -2.57 -4.57 -14.66
CA ARG A 258 -2.23 -5.99 -14.60
C ARG A 258 -1.55 -6.51 -15.85
N SER A 259 -0.77 -7.58 -15.67
CA SER A 259 -0.04 -8.26 -16.74
C SER A 259 0.00 -9.76 -16.50
N ARG A 260 0.16 -10.55 -17.57
CA ARG A 260 0.47 -11.99 -17.46
C ARG A 260 1.96 -12.26 -17.25
N ALA A 261 2.82 -11.32 -17.58
CA ALA A 261 4.25 -11.40 -17.34
C ALA A 261 4.65 -10.40 -16.24
N ILE A 262 5.54 -10.78 -15.33
CA ILE A 262 5.95 -9.94 -14.22
C ILE A 262 6.65 -8.64 -14.66
N ALA A 263 7.36 -8.68 -15.79
CA ALA A 263 8.00 -7.51 -16.38
C ALA A 263 7.03 -6.63 -17.22
N GLY A 264 5.73 -6.97 -17.26
CA GLY A 264 4.73 -6.21 -18.02
C GLY A 264 4.53 -6.69 -19.46
N PRO A 265 3.82 -5.90 -20.29
CA PRO A 265 3.27 -4.58 -19.98
C PRO A 265 2.07 -4.66 -18.98
N TYR A 266 2.04 -3.73 -18.04
CA TYR A 266 0.91 -3.57 -17.13
C TYR A 266 -0.13 -2.64 -17.76
N LEU A 267 -1.35 -3.15 -17.90
CA LEU A 267 -2.46 -2.43 -18.54
C LEU A 267 -3.56 -2.15 -17.49
N GLY A 268 -4.12 -0.96 -17.55
CA GLY A 268 -5.34 -0.60 -16.83
C GLY A 268 -6.56 -1.33 -17.42
N ARG A 269 -7.72 -1.18 -16.78
CA ARG A 269 -8.99 -1.78 -17.22
C ARG A 269 -9.43 -1.33 -18.61
N ASP A 270 -9.04 -0.12 -18.99
CA ASP A 270 -9.28 0.46 -20.30
C ASP A 270 -8.30 -0.03 -21.39
N GLY A 271 -7.42 -0.97 -21.06
CA GLY A 271 -6.40 -1.54 -21.95
C GLY A 271 -5.20 -0.63 -22.20
N LYS A 272 -5.12 0.53 -21.55
CA LYS A 272 -4.00 1.45 -21.73
C LYS A 272 -2.85 1.14 -20.77
N SER A 273 -1.64 1.46 -21.21
CA SER A 273 -0.41 1.11 -20.52
C SER A 273 -0.11 2.02 -19.32
N MET A 274 0.34 1.43 -18.23
CA MET A 274 0.92 2.17 -17.10
C MET A 274 2.24 2.87 -17.48
N MET A 275 2.91 2.46 -18.56
CA MET A 275 4.07 3.18 -19.09
C MET A 275 3.70 4.53 -19.72
N ASP A 276 2.43 4.71 -20.08
CA ASP A 276 1.90 5.96 -20.65
C ASP A 276 1.13 6.79 -19.59
N GLY A 277 1.26 6.44 -18.30
CA GLY A 277 0.63 7.14 -17.20
C GLY A 277 -0.83 6.77 -16.94
N TYR A 278 -1.33 5.72 -17.59
CA TYR A 278 -2.67 5.19 -17.36
C TYR A 278 -2.67 4.17 -16.19
N GLY A 279 -3.86 3.82 -15.75
CA GLY A 279 -4.10 2.86 -14.66
C GLY A 279 -5.54 2.99 -14.15
N THR A 280 -6.04 1.95 -13.51
CA THR A 280 -7.38 1.93 -12.93
C THR A 280 -7.29 2.39 -11.47
N ALA A 281 -7.98 3.45 -11.08
CA ALA A 281 -7.99 3.92 -9.70
C ALA A 281 -8.63 2.89 -8.77
N VAL A 282 -7.96 2.58 -7.66
CA VAL A 282 -8.42 1.65 -6.60
C VAL A 282 -8.77 2.43 -5.34
N ILE A 283 -7.87 3.29 -4.89
CA ILE A 283 -8.09 4.22 -3.80
C ILE A 283 -7.89 5.60 -4.40
N ALA A 284 -8.99 6.27 -4.67
CA ALA A 284 -9.00 7.63 -5.19
C ALA A 284 -9.64 8.55 -4.16
N GLU A 285 -9.29 9.81 -4.24
CA GLU A 285 -9.98 10.80 -3.46
C GLU A 285 -11.46 10.84 -3.83
N ARG A 286 -12.27 10.75 -2.80
CA ARG A 286 -13.66 11.21 -2.90
C ARG A 286 -13.65 12.74 -2.85
N PRO A 287 -14.70 13.42 -3.36
CA PRO A 287 -14.76 14.87 -3.33
C PRO A 287 -14.37 15.42 -1.94
N TRP A 288 -13.35 16.23 -1.89
CA TRP A 288 -12.68 16.77 -0.70
C TRP A 288 -13.63 17.35 0.38
N ALA A 289 -14.82 17.80 -0.03
CA ALA A 289 -15.77 18.45 0.86
C ALA A 289 -16.40 17.52 1.91
N SER A 290 -16.30 16.20 1.77
CA SER A 290 -17.04 15.23 2.61
C SER A 290 -16.16 14.40 3.56
N THR A 291 -14.83 14.50 3.51
CA THR A 291 -13.92 13.72 4.35
C THR A 291 -12.76 14.54 4.89
N ASN A 292 -12.18 14.09 6.00
CA ASN A 292 -10.93 14.65 6.57
C ASN A 292 -9.65 14.06 5.95
N TRP A 293 -9.78 13.17 4.98
CA TRP A 293 -8.64 12.44 4.43
C TRP A 293 -8.17 13.04 3.11
N ARG A 294 -6.86 13.18 2.95
CA ARG A 294 -6.21 13.69 1.74
C ARG A 294 -5.11 12.74 1.30
N GLY A 295 -4.86 12.69 -0.01
CA GLY A 295 -3.74 12.01 -0.61
C GLY A 295 -3.55 10.57 -0.14
N PRO A 296 -4.56 9.67 -0.25
CA PRO A 296 -4.40 8.27 0.12
C PRO A 296 -3.45 7.58 -0.85
N GLY A 297 -2.36 7.02 -0.36
CA GLY A 297 -1.38 6.38 -1.24
C GLY A 297 -0.31 5.57 -0.53
N HIS A 298 0.68 5.17 -1.30
CA HIS A 298 1.77 4.26 -0.95
C HIS A 298 1.24 3.04 -0.22
N CYS A 299 0.73 2.09 -0.98
CA CYS A 299 0.05 0.93 -0.42
C CYS A 299 0.93 -0.30 -0.36
N GLY A 300 0.68 -1.15 0.64
CA GLY A 300 1.10 -2.54 0.70
C GLY A 300 -0.13 -3.46 0.65
N LEU A 301 0.01 -4.65 0.08
CA LEU A 301 -1.04 -5.65 0.06
C LEU A 301 -0.63 -6.89 0.85
N TYR A 302 -1.60 -7.50 1.51
CA TYR A 302 -1.39 -8.72 2.27
C TYR A 302 -2.58 -9.67 2.11
N ARG A 303 -2.29 -10.96 1.81
CA ARG A 303 -3.31 -12.02 1.77
C ARG A 303 -3.43 -12.66 3.14
N ASP A 304 -4.56 -12.43 3.80
CA ASP A 304 -4.90 -12.97 5.11
C ASP A 304 -5.97 -14.06 4.97
N GLY A 305 -5.53 -15.30 4.88
CA GLY A 305 -6.45 -16.44 4.63
C GLY A 305 -7.13 -16.30 3.27
N GLY A 306 -8.42 -16.00 3.25
CA GLY A 306 -9.20 -15.79 2.03
C GLY A 306 -9.43 -14.33 1.66
N ARG A 307 -8.91 -13.37 2.45
CA ARG A 307 -9.09 -11.93 2.26
C ARG A 307 -7.83 -11.29 1.71
N ASP A 308 -7.97 -10.37 0.79
CA ASP A 308 -6.90 -9.51 0.34
C ASP A 308 -7.05 -8.15 1.01
N LEU A 309 -6.05 -7.75 1.78
CA LEU A 309 -6.01 -6.48 2.52
C LEU A 309 -5.10 -5.50 1.82
N ILE A 310 -5.48 -4.23 1.81
CA ILE A 310 -4.65 -3.12 1.37
C ILE A 310 -4.42 -2.17 2.54
N VAL A 311 -3.15 -1.95 2.88
CA VAL A 311 -2.73 -0.95 3.85
C VAL A 311 -2.14 0.23 3.12
N TYR A 312 -2.42 1.45 3.58
CA TYR A 312 -1.95 2.69 2.97
C TYR A 312 -1.90 3.81 4.00
N HIS A 313 -1.32 4.94 3.65
CA HIS A 313 -1.47 6.13 4.48
C HIS A 313 -2.40 7.15 3.82
N ALA A 314 -2.99 8.01 4.62
CA ALA A 314 -3.68 9.22 4.18
C ALA A 314 -3.45 10.34 5.18
N TYR A 315 -3.53 11.59 4.74
CA TYR A 315 -3.31 12.76 5.58
C TYR A 315 -4.61 13.18 6.26
N ASP A 316 -4.61 13.19 7.59
CA ASP A 316 -5.75 13.57 8.42
C ASP A 316 -5.76 15.08 8.67
N VAL A 317 -6.58 15.83 7.92
CA VAL A 317 -6.65 17.29 8.05
C VAL A 317 -7.27 17.74 9.38
N ALA A 318 -8.02 16.88 10.05
CA ALA A 318 -8.51 17.17 11.40
C ALA A 318 -7.41 17.13 12.46
N HIS A 319 -6.26 16.48 12.14
CA HIS A 319 -5.13 16.30 13.03
C HIS A 319 -3.83 16.79 12.38
N ASP A 320 -3.80 18.05 11.96
CA ASP A 320 -2.61 18.74 11.44
C ASP A 320 -2.04 18.08 10.16
N SER A 321 -2.92 17.49 9.35
CA SER A 321 -2.55 16.75 8.13
C SER A 321 -1.44 15.72 8.38
N ARG A 322 -1.49 15.00 9.49
CA ARG A 322 -0.54 13.94 9.81
C ARG A 322 -0.81 12.71 8.97
N PRO A 323 0.22 12.08 8.39
CA PRO A 323 0.05 10.79 7.74
C PRO A 323 -0.43 9.76 8.76
N THR A 324 -1.45 9.01 8.41
CA THR A 324 -2.17 8.13 9.34
C THR A 324 -2.43 6.79 8.66
N LEU A 325 -2.25 5.71 9.41
CA LEU A 325 -2.52 4.35 8.97
C LEU A 325 -3.98 4.22 8.52
N ARG A 326 -4.17 3.67 7.34
CA ARG A 326 -5.47 3.27 6.79
C ARG A 326 -5.41 1.82 6.33
N LEU A 327 -6.52 1.12 6.42
CA LEU A 327 -6.63 -0.29 6.09
C LEU A 327 -8.00 -0.59 5.49
N ALA A 328 -8.02 -1.29 4.36
CA ALA A 328 -9.26 -1.71 3.73
C ALA A 328 -9.15 -3.17 3.24
N GLU A 329 -10.29 -3.82 3.06
CA GLU A 329 -10.40 -5.07 2.35
C GLU A 329 -10.61 -4.80 0.86
N LEU A 330 -9.90 -5.55 0.01
CA LEU A 330 -10.10 -5.53 -1.43
C LEU A 330 -11.18 -6.51 -1.83
N SER A 331 -12.16 -6.02 -2.55
CA SER A 331 -13.12 -6.84 -3.30
C SER A 331 -12.68 -6.93 -4.75
N TRP A 332 -12.89 -8.07 -5.38
CA TRP A 332 -12.53 -8.32 -6.77
C TRP A 332 -13.81 -8.57 -7.58
N ASP A 333 -14.00 -7.84 -8.66
CA ASP A 333 -15.15 -8.05 -9.53
C ASP A 333 -15.00 -9.30 -10.41
N ALA A 334 -16.03 -9.62 -11.20
CA ALA A 334 -16.03 -10.80 -12.06
C ALA A 334 -14.95 -10.81 -13.14
N GLU A 335 -14.40 -9.63 -13.48
CA GLU A 335 -13.30 -9.47 -14.43
C GLU A 335 -11.93 -9.51 -13.72
N GLY A 336 -11.89 -9.60 -12.38
CA GLY A 336 -10.70 -9.63 -11.56
C GLY A 336 -10.09 -8.25 -11.32
N TRP A 337 -10.87 -7.17 -11.29
CA TRP A 337 -10.37 -5.85 -10.91
C TRP A 337 -10.67 -5.53 -9.46
N PRO A 338 -9.70 -4.97 -8.73
CA PRO A 338 -9.87 -4.67 -7.31
C PRO A 338 -10.63 -3.37 -7.07
N THR A 339 -11.39 -3.36 -5.99
CA THR A 339 -11.98 -2.19 -5.37
C THR A 339 -11.75 -2.22 -3.87
N ALA A 340 -11.47 -1.07 -3.25
CA ALA A 340 -11.28 -0.97 -1.81
C ALA A 340 -12.55 -0.45 -1.12
N ALA A 341 -12.97 -1.10 -0.04
CA ALA A 341 -14.02 -0.60 0.86
C ALA A 341 -13.42 0.46 1.79
N MET A 342 -13.63 1.75 1.48
CA MET A 342 -13.08 2.90 2.22
C MET A 342 -14.05 3.46 3.24
#